data_3bd54a2c4257f74fb08f423454a9430c
#
_entry.id   3bd54a2c4257f74fb08f423454a9430c
#
_cell.length_a   1.000
_cell.length_b   1.000
_cell.length_c   1.000
_cell.angle_alpha   90.00
_cell.angle_beta   90.00
_cell.angle_gamma   90.00
#
_symmetry.space_group_name_H-M   'P 1'
#
loop_
_entity.id
_entity.type
_entity.pdbx_description
1 polymer ?
#
loop_
_entity_poly.entity_id
_entity_poly.type
_entity_poly.pdbx_seq_one_letter_code
_entity_poly.pdbx_strand_id
1 'polypeptide(L)'
;MNRDQLHKKIDSFNDELINLRRHIHEHPELSGLENQTAILISGFLKDIGWNVRESIGRTGVIADFGPLDKGIIGLRVDMDALPIFEETKLSFSSKVDGVMHACGHDLHISIGLGVAKIIKDLKLNFGTRIIFQPAEEIASGARWMIKDGATNGLTHILGVHVYPDLSVGTIGIKEGSLTAAAGELNVEIKGKSGHGARPHEGVDAIWAASKVISGIQESITRKLDPLDPVVITFGKINGGNAFNVLAEKVNLIGTVRCTNRKVFQNIGTWLNENITSLANSCGAEAKVMFREITPAVNNNACLLYTSPSPRDS
;
A
#
# COMPACT_ATOMS: atom_id res chain seq x y z
N MET A 1 4.63 27.21 21.30
CA MET A 1 3.98 27.93 20.19
C MET A 1 2.48 27.71 20.36
N ASN A 2 1.66 28.76 20.36
CA ASN A 2 0.19 28.61 20.36
C ASN A 2 -0.32 28.39 18.93
N ARG A 3 -1.63 28.10 18.77
CA ARG A 3 -2.26 27.77 17.48
C ARG A 3 -2.10 28.90 16.45
N ASP A 4 -2.33 30.15 16.86
CA ASP A 4 -2.22 31.30 15.93
C ASP A 4 -0.77 31.53 15.46
N GLN A 5 0.20 31.33 16.36
CA GLN A 5 1.62 31.39 15.99
C GLN A 5 2.00 30.27 15.02
N LEU A 6 1.42 29.08 15.20
CA LEU A 6 1.62 27.95 14.31
C LEU A 6 1.06 28.25 12.90
N HIS A 7 -0.18 28.77 12.82
CA HIS A 7 -0.80 29.14 11.54
C HIS A 7 0.02 30.19 10.81
N LYS A 8 0.40 31.32 11.48
CA LYS A 8 1.24 32.36 10.90
C LYS A 8 2.58 31.81 10.39
N LYS A 9 3.14 30.84 11.10
CA LYS A 9 4.39 30.19 10.69
C LYS A 9 4.19 29.36 9.42
N ILE A 10 3.13 28.57 9.34
CA ILE A 10 2.78 27.80 8.15
C ILE A 10 2.57 28.74 6.96
N ASP A 11 1.79 29.82 7.13
CA ASP A 11 1.52 30.80 6.08
C ASP A 11 2.82 31.41 5.55
N SER A 12 3.84 31.61 6.39
CA SER A 12 5.10 32.22 5.99
C SER A 12 5.94 31.42 5.00
N PHE A 13 5.68 30.13 4.82
CA PHE A 13 6.38 29.26 3.86
C PHE A 13 5.42 28.45 2.97
N ASN A 14 4.15 28.77 2.98
CA ASN A 14 3.14 28.07 2.19
C ASN A 14 3.44 28.09 0.68
N ASP A 15 3.82 29.26 0.14
CA ASP A 15 4.18 29.38 -1.28
C ASP A 15 5.40 28.55 -1.66
N GLU A 16 6.38 28.44 -0.76
CA GLU A 16 7.54 27.57 -0.94
C GLU A 16 7.13 26.10 -1.07
N LEU A 17 6.23 25.62 -0.18
CA LEU A 17 5.72 24.25 -0.24
C LEU A 17 4.87 23.97 -1.47
N ILE A 18 4.04 24.95 -1.89
CA ILE A 18 3.25 24.84 -3.12
C ILE A 18 4.18 24.70 -4.34
N ASN A 19 5.21 25.55 -4.42
CA ASN A 19 6.17 25.50 -5.53
C ASN A 19 6.97 24.21 -5.54
N LEU A 20 7.39 23.74 -4.37
CA LEU A 20 8.08 22.47 -4.19
C LEU A 20 7.21 21.29 -4.65
N ARG A 21 5.95 21.25 -4.19
CA ARG A 21 4.96 20.23 -4.60
C ARG A 21 4.78 20.23 -6.12
N ARG A 22 4.61 21.40 -6.74
CA ARG A 22 4.45 21.52 -8.20
C ARG A 22 5.68 21.07 -8.96
N HIS A 23 6.87 21.39 -8.43
CA HIS A 23 8.12 20.92 -9.02
C HIS A 23 8.24 19.39 -8.97
N ILE A 24 7.90 18.76 -7.86
CA ILE A 24 7.88 17.30 -7.74
C ILE A 24 6.86 16.69 -8.69
N HIS A 25 5.67 17.30 -8.79
CA HIS A 25 4.61 16.86 -9.69
C HIS A 25 5.01 16.91 -11.18
N GLU A 26 5.75 17.93 -11.56
CA GLU A 26 6.30 18.07 -12.92
C GLU A 26 7.38 17.05 -13.27
N HIS A 27 8.09 16.50 -12.26
CA HIS A 27 9.23 15.60 -12.41
C HIS A 27 9.04 14.28 -11.64
N PRO A 28 7.96 13.54 -11.92
CA PRO A 28 7.66 12.31 -11.18
C PRO A 28 8.64 11.20 -11.54
N GLU A 29 8.97 10.37 -10.54
CA GLU A 29 9.83 9.20 -10.69
C GLU A 29 9.09 7.94 -10.25
N LEU A 30 9.26 6.85 -11.00
CA LEU A 30 8.62 5.57 -10.70
C LEU A 30 9.22 4.89 -9.47
N SER A 31 8.45 3.94 -8.91
CA SER A 31 8.83 3.12 -7.76
C SER A 31 10.25 2.52 -7.87
N GLY A 32 11.11 2.82 -6.92
CA GLY A 32 12.50 2.37 -6.84
C GLY A 32 13.48 3.14 -7.73
N LEU A 33 13.03 4.20 -8.41
CA LEU A 33 13.83 5.07 -9.29
C LEU A 33 13.81 6.54 -8.83
N GLU A 34 13.34 6.85 -7.63
CA GLU A 34 13.07 8.18 -7.07
C GLU A 34 14.38 8.92 -6.68
N ASN A 35 15.36 8.95 -7.58
CA ASN A 35 16.70 9.48 -7.27
C ASN A 35 16.74 11.00 -7.14
N GLN A 36 16.13 11.74 -8.08
CA GLN A 36 16.10 13.20 -8.03
C GLN A 36 15.21 13.70 -6.91
N THR A 37 14.09 13.03 -6.68
CA THR A 37 13.18 13.29 -5.55
C THR A 37 13.92 13.11 -4.21
N ALA A 38 14.70 12.04 -4.05
CA ALA A 38 15.51 11.80 -2.86
C ALA A 38 16.57 12.89 -2.64
N ILE A 39 17.28 13.33 -3.70
CA ILE A 39 18.27 14.40 -3.63
C ILE A 39 17.62 15.71 -3.20
N LEU A 40 16.47 16.06 -3.77
CA LEU A 40 15.72 17.27 -3.43
C LEU A 40 15.28 17.26 -1.96
N ILE A 41 14.68 16.15 -1.49
CA ILE A 41 14.26 15.96 -0.09
C ILE A 41 15.47 16.10 0.84
N SER A 42 16.56 15.41 0.53
CA SER A 42 17.77 15.40 1.37
C SER A 42 18.40 16.79 1.46
N GLY A 43 18.49 17.51 0.34
CA GLY A 43 19.00 18.88 0.31
C GLY A 43 18.17 19.80 1.18
N PHE A 44 16.85 19.80 0.99
CA PHE A 44 15.94 20.62 1.80
C PHE A 44 16.09 20.36 3.31
N LEU A 45 16.14 19.10 3.72
CA LEU A 45 16.24 18.72 5.14
C LEU A 45 17.60 19.08 5.75
N LYS A 46 18.70 18.92 5.01
CA LYS A 46 20.05 19.34 5.42
C LYS A 46 20.11 20.85 5.62
N ASP A 47 19.54 21.62 4.69
CA ASP A 47 19.54 23.09 4.75
C ASP A 47 18.80 23.62 5.98
N ILE A 48 17.78 22.93 6.45
CA ILE A 48 17.09 23.26 7.68
C ILE A 48 17.66 22.58 8.93
N GLY A 49 18.78 21.87 8.81
CA GLY A 49 19.58 21.35 9.95
C GLY A 49 19.11 20.02 10.53
N TRP A 50 18.42 19.18 9.76
CA TRP A 50 18.08 17.80 10.13
C TRP A 50 19.26 16.86 9.89
N ASN A 51 19.39 15.81 10.70
CA ASN A 51 20.34 14.73 10.47
C ASN A 51 19.76 13.74 9.45
N VAL A 52 20.27 13.77 8.22
CA VAL A 52 19.72 13.04 7.07
C VAL A 52 20.53 11.79 6.77
N ARG A 53 19.85 10.67 6.57
CA ARG A 53 20.38 9.42 6.05
C ARG A 53 19.70 9.08 4.73
N GLU A 54 20.49 8.91 3.70
CA GLU A 54 20.06 8.65 2.31
C GLU A 54 20.18 7.18 1.96
N SER A 55 19.60 6.78 0.85
CA SER A 55 19.69 5.42 0.29
C SER A 55 19.17 4.34 1.24
N ILE A 56 18.22 4.65 2.11
CA ILE A 56 17.57 3.70 3.00
C ILE A 56 16.46 2.99 2.23
N GLY A 57 16.56 1.67 2.06
CA GLY A 57 15.65 0.94 1.18
C GLY A 57 15.76 1.39 -0.28
N ARG A 58 17.00 1.55 -0.77
CA ARG A 58 17.42 2.05 -2.09
C ARG A 58 17.39 3.58 -2.19
N THR A 59 16.26 4.16 -2.58
CA THR A 59 16.10 5.61 -2.81
C THR A 59 15.49 6.36 -1.63
N GLY A 60 15.04 5.66 -0.59
CA GLY A 60 14.40 6.27 0.57
C GLY A 60 15.31 7.17 1.40
N VAL A 61 14.71 8.13 2.06
CA VAL A 61 15.38 9.11 2.92
C VAL A 61 14.76 9.08 4.31
N ILE A 62 15.59 9.10 5.33
CA ILE A 62 15.15 9.36 6.72
C ILE A 62 15.90 10.55 7.29
N ALA A 63 15.17 11.35 8.05
CA ALA A 63 15.74 12.50 8.72
C ALA A 63 15.34 12.51 10.19
N ASP A 64 16.31 12.70 11.07
CA ASP A 64 16.16 12.71 12.52
C ASP A 64 16.40 14.11 13.08
N PHE A 65 15.59 14.51 14.08
CA PHE A 65 15.72 15.78 14.79
C PHE A 65 15.33 15.63 16.26
N GLY A 66 15.99 16.39 17.15
CA GLY A 66 15.73 16.41 18.58
C GLY A 66 16.41 15.31 19.40
N PRO A 67 16.03 15.11 20.67
CA PRO A 67 16.65 14.16 21.59
C PRO A 67 16.17 12.72 21.33
N LEU A 68 16.92 11.96 20.53
CA LEU A 68 16.55 10.62 20.08
C LEU A 68 16.59 9.55 21.21
N ASP A 69 17.32 9.82 22.28
CA ASP A 69 17.45 8.97 23.47
C ASP A 69 16.17 8.89 24.32
N LYS A 70 15.24 9.82 24.12
CA LYS A 70 13.95 9.89 24.83
C LYS A 70 12.76 9.31 24.08
N GLY A 71 13.05 8.48 23.07
CA GLY A 71 12.06 7.93 22.19
C GLY A 71 11.84 8.76 20.93
N ILE A 72 11.42 8.12 19.86
CA ILE A 72 11.29 8.73 18.54
C ILE A 72 9.87 8.56 18.04
N ILE A 73 9.23 9.67 17.66
CA ILE A 73 7.95 9.64 16.94
C ILE A 73 8.25 9.77 15.45
N GLY A 74 7.78 8.79 14.66
CA GLY A 74 7.94 8.75 13.22
C GLY A 74 6.77 9.38 12.48
N LEU A 75 7.05 10.12 11.41
CA LEU A 75 6.09 10.49 10.38
C LEU A 75 6.51 9.82 9.06
N ARG A 76 5.64 8.99 8.49
CA ARG A 76 5.85 8.35 7.20
C ARG A 76 5.10 9.10 6.11
N VAL A 77 5.80 9.40 5.04
CA VAL A 77 5.27 9.85 3.75
C VAL A 77 5.90 9.03 2.63
N ASP A 78 5.19 8.83 1.55
CA ASP A 78 5.68 8.13 0.36
C ASP A 78 6.15 9.10 -0.71
N MET A 79 6.85 8.61 -1.75
CA MET A 79 7.52 9.49 -2.69
C MET A 79 7.51 9.05 -4.16
N ASP A 80 7.01 7.87 -4.49
CA ASP A 80 6.99 7.34 -5.84
C ASP A 80 5.76 7.77 -6.64
N ALA A 81 5.86 7.70 -7.97
CA ALA A 81 4.80 8.00 -8.92
C ALA A 81 4.35 6.73 -9.67
N LEU A 82 3.26 6.84 -10.42
CA LEU A 82 2.62 5.77 -11.16
C LEU A 82 2.90 5.86 -12.69
N PRO A 83 2.94 4.73 -13.41
CA PRO A 83 3.04 4.69 -14.85
C PRO A 83 1.70 5.02 -15.52
N ILE A 84 1.26 6.27 -15.40
CA ILE A 84 -0.03 6.78 -15.87
C ILE A 84 0.22 8.06 -16.67
N PHE A 85 -0.44 8.20 -17.84
CA PHE A 85 -0.46 9.46 -18.59
C PHE A 85 -1.30 10.49 -17.85
N GLU A 86 -0.75 11.68 -17.66
CA GLU A 86 -1.49 12.78 -17.06
C GLU A 86 -2.34 13.52 -18.08
N GLU A 87 -3.65 13.64 -17.81
CA GLU A 87 -4.61 14.32 -18.66
C GLU A 87 -5.14 15.64 -18.07
N THR A 88 -4.59 16.10 -16.96
CA THR A 88 -5.12 17.26 -16.19
C THR A 88 -4.96 18.58 -16.89
N LYS A 89 -3.98 18.74 -17.78
CA LYS A 89 -3.62 19.99 -18.50
C LYS A 89 -3.33 21.18 -17.58
N LEU A 90 -2.87 20.92 -16.37
CA LEU A 90 -2.44 21.94 -15.42
C LEU A 90 -1.11 22.56 -15.87
N SER A 91 -0.85 23.81 -15.46
CA SER A 91 0.41 24.50 -15.77
C SER A 91 1.66 23.81 -15.22
N PHE A 92 1.47 22.91 -14.25
CA PHE A 92 2.51 22.10 -13.60
C PHE A 92 2.29 20.60 -13.81
N SER A 93 1.62 20.20 -14.90
CA SER A 93 1.49 18.79 -15.28
C SER A 93 2.84 18.13 -15.48
N SER A 94 2.87 16.82 -15.32
CA SER A 94 4.08 16.01 -15.50
C SER A 94 4.79 16.31 -16.82
N LYS A 95 6.09 16.48 -16.76
CA LYS A 95 7.01 16.61 -17.91
C LYS A 95 7.63 15.26 -18.32
N VAL A 96 7.27 14.18 -17.61
CA VAL A 96 7.74 12.83 -17.87
C VAL A 96 6.62 12.02 -18.52
N ASP A 97 6.79 11.70 -19.78
CA ASP A 97 5.76 11.01 -20.56
C ASP A 97 5.39 9.66 -19.94
N GLY A 98 4.08 9.43 -19.76
CA GLY A 98 3.55 8.20 -19.17
C GLY A 98 3.80 8.02 -17.67
N VAL A 99 4.23 9.05 -16.93
CA VAL A 99 4.43 9.00 -15.49
C VAL A 99 3.73 10.18 -14.80
N MET A 100 3.01 9.91 -13.71
CA MET A 100 2.25 10.93 -12.98
C MET A 100 2.19 10.62 -11.48
N HIS A 101 2.24 11.65 -10.63
CA HIS A 101 1.87 11.55 -9.22
C HIS A 101 0.33 11.47 -9.05
N ALA A 102 -0.29 10.41 -9.58
CA ALA A 102 -1.74 10.25 -9.55
C ALA A 102 -2.28 9.88 -8.16
N CYS A 103 -1.43 9.34 -7.27
CA CYS A 103 -1.79 9.00 -5.88
C CYS A 103 -1.54 10.16 -4.89
N GLY A 104 -0.93 11.27 -5.33
CA GLY A 104 -0.72 12.46 -4.50
C GLY A 104 0.50 12.39 -3.58
N HIS A 105 1.47 11.53 -3.88
CA HIS A 105 2.70 11.40 -3.07
C HIS A 105 3.56 12.68 -3.10
N ASP A 106 3.46 13.50 -4.12
CA ASP A 106 4.02 14.85 -4.19
C ASP A 106 3.46 15.79 -3.09
N LEU A 107 2.18 15.66 -2.75
CA LEU A 107 1.56 16.34 -1.61
C LEU A 107 2.10 15.77 -0.29
N HIS A 108 2.24 14.45 -0.17
CA HIS A 108 2.76 13.82 1.04
C HIS A 108 4.20 14.25 1.33
N ILE A 109 5.07 14.31 0.31
CA ILE A 109 6.43 14.84 0.45
C ILE A 109 6.39 16.28 0.98
N SER A 110 5.57 17.14 0.36
CA SER A 110 5.46 18.56 0.76
C SER A 110 4.93 18.70 2.20
N ILE A 111 3.98 17.87 2.62
CA ILE A 111 3.51 17.80 4.00
C ILE A 111 4.66 17.41 4.94
N GLY A 112 5.42 16.36 4.61
CA GLY A 112 6.56 15.90 5.41
C GLY A 112 7.62 16.99 5.59
N LEU A 113 7.97 17.71 4.52
CA LEU A 113 8.92 18.83 4.55
C LEU A 113 8.38 20.04 5.32
N GLY A 114 7.10 20.33 5.19
CA GLY A 114 6.43 21.38 5.99
C GLY A 114 6.44 21.06 7.49
N VAL A 115 6.16 19.80 7.85
CA VAL A 115 6.25 19.32 9.24
C VAL A 115 7.69 19.45 9.76
N ALA A 116 8.70 19.12 8.95
CA ALA A 116 10.11 19.30 9.33
C ALA A 116 10.45 20.76 9.67
N LYS A 117 9.96 21.72 8.88
CA LYS A 117 10.14 23.17 9.16
C LYS A 117 9.52 23.59 10.48
N ILE A 118 8.33 23.07 10.79
CA ILE A 118 7.63 23.40 12.05
C ILE A 118 8.34 22.77 13.24
N ILE A 119 8.71 21.49 13.16
CA ILE A 119 9.32 20.77 14.29
C ILE A 119 10.65 21.39 14.69
N LYS A 120 11.44 21.90 13.75
CA LYS A 120 12.70 22.61 14.03
C LYS A 120 12.52 23.75 15.04
N ASP A 121 11.40 24.45 14.97
CA ASP A 121 11.11 25.60 15.83
C ASP A 121 10.41 25.21 17.14
N LEU A 122 10.05 23.94 17.30
CA LEU A 122 9.44 23.41 18.50
C LEU A 122 10.49 22.85 19.46
N LYS A 123 10.39 23.23 20.75
CA LYS A 123 11.23 22.63 21.80
C LYS A 123 10.59 21.33 22.28
N LEU A 124 10.76 20.26 21.48
CA LEU A 124 10.26 18.95 21.84
C LEU A 124 11.20 18.25 22.82
N ASN A 125 10.63 17.45 23.71
CA ASN A 125 11.37 16.64 24.70
C ASN A 125 11.54 15.17 24.25
N PHE A 126 11.28 14.88 22.98
CA PHE A 126 11.45 13.59 22.32
C PHE A 126 12.01 13.79 20.91
N GLY A 127 12.57 12.73 20.33
CA GLY A 127 13.06 12.74 18.96
C GLY A 127 11.95 12.62 17.92
N THR A 128 12.19 13.17 16.75
CA THR A 128 11.30 13.03 15.61
C THR A 128 12.08 12.43 14.44
N ARG A 129 11.46 11.49 13.74
CA ARG A 129 11.97 10.94 12.47
C ARG A 129 10.95 11.14 11.39
N ILE A 130 11.35 11.73 10.25
CA ILE A 130 10.54 11.72 9.04
C ILE A 130 11.10 10.66 8.09
N ILE A 131 10.21 9.83 7.58
CA ILE A 131 10.53 8.69 6.71
C ILE A 131 9.91 8.97 5.34
N PHE A 132 10.73 9.24 4.36
CA PHE A 132 10.33 9.38 2.96
C PHE A 132 10.49 8.02 2.30
N GLN A 133 9.37 7.31 2.18
CA GLN A 133 9.35 5.92 1.72
C GLN A 133 9.25 5.84 0.20
N PRO A 134 10.18 5.15 -0.49
CA PRO A 134 10.09 4.86 -1.92
C PRO A 134 9.17 3.67 -2.17
N ALA A 135 8.85 3.41 -3.43
CA ALA A 135 8.26 2.17 -3.94
C ALA A 135 7.04 1.68 -3.14
N GLU A 136 6.13 2.61 -2.80
CA GLU A 136 4.86 2.30 -2.14
C GLU A 136 3.95 1.52 -3.10
N GLU A 137 3.83 1.98 -4.35
CA GLU A 137 2.91 1.48 -5.37
C GLU A 137 3.20 0.03 -5.82
N ILE A 138 4.42 -0.46 -5.57
CA ILE A 138 4.78 -1.86 -5.76
C ILE A 138 4.88 -2.65 -4.43
N ALA A 139 4.39 -2.07 -3.34
CA ALA A 139 4.33 -2.65 -2.00
C ALA A 139 5.68 -3.20 -1.50
N SER A 140 6.79 -2.55 -1.84
CA SER A 140 8.14 -3.05 -1.56
C SER A 140 8.98 -2.13 -0.68
N GLY A 141 8.85 -0.82 -0.84
CA GLY A 141 9.73 0.16 -0.20
C GLY A 141 9.73 0.14 1.32
N ALA A 142 8.56 -0.04 1.94
CA ALA A 142 8.47 -0.16 3.39
C ALA A 142 9.31 -1.34 3.92
N ARG A 143 9.24 -2.50 3.27
CA ARG A 143 10.03 -3.69 3.65
C ARG A 143 11.53 -3.45 3.49
N TRP A 144 11.94 -2.76 2.41
CA TRP A 144 13.35 -2.41 2.19
C TRP A 144 13.85 -1.47 3.28
N MET A 145 13.11 -0.40 3.58
CA MET A 145 13.47 0.57 4.61
C MET A 145 13.48 -0.03 6.02
N ILE A 146 12.54 -0.90 6.36
CA ILE A 146 12.52 -1.62 7.66
C ILE A 146 13.78 -2.48 7.80
N LYS A 147 14.17 -3.21 6.76
CA LYS A 147 15.38 -4.02 6.74
C LYS A 147 16.64 -3.17 6.97
N ASP A 148 16.66 -1.96 6.45
CA ASP A 148 17.76 -1.01 6.62
C ASP A 148 17.65 -0.16 7.91
N GLY A 149 16.73 -0.52 8.81
CA GLY A 149 16.63 0.04 10.15
C GLY A 149 15.86 1.37 10.24
N ALA A 150 15.02 1.71 9.26
CA ALA A 150 14.24 2.95 9.28
C ALA A 150 13.32 3.08 10.51
N THR A 151 12.87 1.95 11.07
CA THR A 151 11.97 1.90 12.24
C THR A 151 12.71 1.75 13.57
N ASN A 152 14.03 1.64 13.58
CA ASN A 152 14.80 1.46 14.81
C ASN A 152 14.62 2.65 15.76
N GLY A 153 14.27 2.37 17.01
CA GLY A 153 14.05 3.38 18.05
C GLY A 153 12.71 4.12 17.98
N LEU A 154 11.85 3.83 17.00
CA LEU A 154 10.51 4.40 16.96
C LEU A 154 9.67 3.86 18.11
N THR A 155 9.01 4.75 18.85
CA THR A 155 7.95 4.43 19.81
C THR A 155 6.59 4.45 19.16
N HIS A 156 6.39 5.39 18.23
CA HIS A 156 5.14 5.59 17.49
C HIS A 156 5.45 5.93 16.04
N ILE A 157 4.54 5.62 15.15
CA ILE A 157 4.60 6.04 13.74
C ILE A 157 3.22 6.53 13.30
N LEU A 158 3.22 7.65 12.60
CA LEU A 158 2.06 8.25 11.96
C LEU A 158 2.28 8.24 10.45
N GLY A 159 1.19 8.12 9.69
CA GLY A 159 1.18 8.29 8.24
C GLY A 159 0.02 9.17 7.83
N VAL A 160 0.16 9.87 6.73
CA VAL A 160 -0.90 10.66 6.11
C VAL A 160 -1.12 10.17 4.68
N HIS A 161 -2.36 10.26 4.21
CA HIS A 161 -2.68 10.04 2.81
C HIS A 161 -3.77 11.04 2.39
N VAL A 162 -3.59 11.68 1.25
CA VAL A 162 -4.63 12.54 0.67
C VAL A 162 -5.78 11.69 0.16
N TYR A 163 -7.01 12.15 0.33
CA TYR A 163 -8.19 11.39 -0.07
C TYR A 163 -9.18 12.31 -0.80
N PRO A 164 -9.40 12.10 -2.12
CA PRO A 164 -10.15 13.05 -2.95
C PRO A 164 -11.61 13.22 -2.55
N ASP A 165 -12.21 12.21 -1.90
CA ASP A 165 -13.63 12.28 -1.48
C ASP A 165 -13.86 13.12 -0.21
N LEU A 166 -12.80 13.57 0.46
CA LEU A 166 -12.89 14.46 1.61
C LEU A 166 -12.72 15.91 1.18
N SER A 167 -13.57 16.79 1.70
CA SER A 167 -13.44 18.22 1.50
C SER A 167 -12.12 18.76 2.06
N VAL A 168 -11.54 19.77 1.39
CA VAL A 168 -10.34 20.45 1.89
C VAL A 168 -10.56 20.98 3.30
N GLY A 169 -9.58 20.77 4.19
CA GLY A 169 -9.69 21.11 5.61
C GLY A 169 -10.31 20.02 6.49
N THR A 170 -10.72 18.91 5.89
CA THR A 170 -11.24 17.74 6.62
C THR A 170 -10.17 16.67 6.76
N ILE A 171 -10.08 16.05 7.94
CA ILE A 171 -9.22 14.90 8.22
C ILE A 171 -10.10 13.71 8.58
N GLY A 172 -9.97 12.61 7.81
CA GLY A 172 -10.64 11.35 8.11
C GLY A 172 -9.77 10.49 9.02
N ILE A 173 -10.33 10.08 10.16
CA ILE A 173 -9.68 9.13 11.08
C ILE A 173 -10.62 7.96 11.35
N LYS A 174 -10.04 6.77 11.53
CA LYS A 174 -10.79 5.55 11.86
C LYS A 174 -9.96 4.67 12.78
N GLU A 175 -10.55 4.26 13.88
CA GLU A 175 -9.97 3.24 14.77
C GLU A 175 -9.98 1.86 14.12
N GLY A 176 -9.00 1.03 14.42
CA GLY A 176 -8.87 -0.31 13.87
C GLY A 176 -8.43 -0.31 12.41
N SER A 177 -8.93 -1.25 11.63
CA SER A 177 -8.51 -1.41 10.23
C SER A 177 -9.06 -0.29 9.35
N LEU A 178 -8.16 0.58 8.87
CA LEU A 178 -8.46 1.65 7.91
C LEU A 178 -8.52 1.08 6.48
N THR A 179 -7.56 0.20 6.14
CA THR A 179 -7.50 -0.48 4.83
C THR A 179 -7.52 -1.99 5.04
N ALA A 180 -7.90 -2.74 3.99
CA ALA A 180 -7.77 -4.19 3.99
C ALA A 180 -6.33 -4.61 3.63
N ALA A 181 -5.88 -5.72 4.20
CA ALA A 181 -4.71 -6.42 3.71
C ALA A 181 -4.92 -6.90 2.28
N ALA A 182 -3.85 -6.96 1.49
CA ALA A 182 -3.88 -7.36 0.10
C ALA A 182 -3.00 -8.58 -0.15
N GLY A 183 -3.54 -9.56 -0.87
CA GLY A 183 -2.83 -10.74 -1.34
C GLY A 183 -3.14 -11.04 -2.80
N GLU A 184 -2.20 -11.68 -3.47
CA GLU A 184 -2.34 -12.24 -4.81
C GLU A 184 -2.52 -13.75 -4.70
N LEU A 185 -3.50 -14.27 -5.42
CA LEU A 185 -3.84 -15.70 -5.46
C LEU A 185 -3.65 -16.21 -6.89
N ASN A 186 -2.74 -17.17 -7.06
CA ASN A 186 -2.53 -17.88 -8.32
C ASN A 186 -2.93 -19.33 -8.12
N VAL A 187 -3.81 -19.85 -8.98
CA VAL A 187 -4.28 -21.23 -8.94
C VAL A 187 -4.08 -21.85 -10.32
N GLU A 188 -3.34 -22.94 -10.36
CA GLU A 188 -3.23 -23.81 -11.50
C GLU A 188 -4.08 -25.06 -11.25
N ILE A 189 -5.08 -25.29 -12.10
CA ILE A 189 -5.92 -26.49 -12.07
C ILE A 189 -5.50 -27.39 -13.22
N LYS A 190 -5.17 -28.63 -12.86
CA LYS A 190 -4.69 -29.64 -13.80
C LYS A 190 -5.68 -30.79 -13.88
N GLY A 191 -6.16 -31.04 -15.08
CA GLY A 191 -7.04 -32.13 -15.43
C GLY A 191 -6.33 -33.16 -16.33
N LYS A 192 -7.12 -33.81 -17.16
CA LYS A 192 -6.67 -34.77 -18.15
C LYS A 192 -7.42 -34.52 -19.46
N SER A 193 -6.68 -34.25 -20.55
CA SER A 193 -7.23 -34.01 -21.85
C SER A 193 -8.05 -35.23 -22.35
N GLY A 194 -9.08 -34.98 -23.15
CA GLY A 194 -9.95 -35.99 -23.70
C GLY A 194 -10.88 -35.41 -24.76
N HIS A 195 -11.59 -36.29 -25.44
CA HIS A 195 -12.58 -35.88 -26.46
C HIS A 195 -13.81 -35.24 -25.79
N GLY A 196 -14.21 -34.04 -26.22
CA GLY A 196 -15.32 -33.27 -25.58
C GLY A 196 -16.66 -34.01 -25.53
N ALA A 197 -16.93 -34.96 -26.46
CA ALA A 197 -18.11 -35.80 -26.44
C ALA A 197 -17.97 -37.07 -25.55
N ARG A 198 -16.81 -37.29 -24.92
CA ARG A 198 -16.53 -38.40 -23.99
C ARG A 198 -15.89 -37.92 -22.71
N PRO A 199 -16.57 -37.06 -21.95
CA PRO A 199 -15.98 -36.43 -20.76
C PRO A 199 -15.58 -37.43 -19.66
N HIS A 200 -16.16 -38.61 -19.62
CA HIS A 200 -15.85 -39.68 -18.66
C HIS A 200 -14.47 -40.35 -18.89
N GLU A 201 -13.80 -40.10 -20.03
CA GLU A 201 -12.47 -40.62 -20.34
C GLU A 201 -11.35 -39.68 -19.94
N GLY A 202 -11.69 -38.44 -19.56
CA GLY A 202 -10.76 -37.38 -19.15
C GLY A 202 -11.15 -36.72 -17.82
N VAL A 203 -10.49 -35.57 -17.54
CA VAL A 203 -10.82 -34.68 -16.41
C VAL A 203 -10.83 -33.26 -16.93
N ASP A 204 -11.98 -32.63 -16.91
CA ASP A 204 -12.17 -31.29 -17.47
C ASP A 204 -11.69 -30.20 -16.48
N ALA A 205 -10.55 -29.58 -16.76
CA ALA A 205 -10.01 -28.52 -15.93
C ALA A 205 -10.86 -27.23 -15.94
N ILE A 206 -11.64 -26.98 -17.03
CA ILE A 206 -12.54 -25.82 -17.07
C ILE A 206 -13.74 -26.06 -16.14
N TRP A 207 -14.32 -27.25 -16.15
CA TRP A 207 -15.37 -27.59 -15.20
C TRP A 207 -14.88 -27.52 -13.75
N ALA A 208 -13.70 -28.09 -13.45
CA ALA A 208 -13.08 -28.00 -12.12
C ALA A 208 -12.84 -26.54 -11.69
N ALA A 209 -12.35 -25.68 -12.61
CA ALA A 209 -12.14 -24.26 -12.34
C ALA A 209 -13.46 -23.55 -12.01
N SER A 210 -14.54 -23.84 -12.69
CA SER A 210 -15.86 -23.28 -12.41
C SER A 210 -16.35 -23.63 -11.00
N LYS A 211 -16.10 -24.88 -10.54
CA LYS A 211 -16.41 -25.34 -9.18
C LYS A 211 -15.53 -24.66 -8.13
N VAL A 212 -14.25 -24.46 -8.44
CA VAL A 212 -13.36 -23.70 -7.54
C VAL A 212 -13.82 -22.25 -7.39
N ILE A 213 -14.15 -21.56 -8.50
CA ILE A 213 -14.60 -20.17 -8.46
C ILE A 213 -15.89 -20.03 -7.64
N SER A 214 -16.89 -20.87 -7.88
CA SER A 214 -18.16 -20.83 -7.15
C SER A 214 -18.01 -21.29 -5.70
N GLY A 215 -17.37 -22.44 -5.50
CA GLY A 215 -17.26 -23.08 -4.19
C GLY A 215 -16.41 -22.31 -3.19
N ILE A 216 -15.40 -21.52 -3.65
CA ILE A 216 -14.64 -20.70 -2.73
C ILE A 216 -15.49 -19.56 -2.15
N GLN A 217 -16.43 -18.99 -2.91
CA GLN A 217 -17.37 -17.97 -2.43
C GLN A 217 -18.32 -18.55 -1.37
N GLU A 218 -18.82 -19.76 -1.61
CA GLU A 218 -19.64 -20.48 -0.62
C GLU A 218 -18.83 -20.80 0.65
N SER A 219 -17.58 -21.22 0.48
CA SER A 219 -16.68 -21.56 1.60
C SER A 219 -16.38 -20.35 2.49
N ILE A 220 -16.19 -19.16 1.94
CA ILE A 220 -16.00 -17.92 2.71
C ILE A 220 -17.17 -17.73 3.67
N THR A 221 -18.38 -17.80 3.18
CA THR A 221 -19.59 -17.52 3.97
C THR A 221 -19.95 -18.61 4.98
N ARG A 222 -19.38 -19.81 4.87
CA ARG A 222 -19.71 -20.97 5.71
C ARG A 222 -18.59 -21.41 6.66
N LYS A 223 -17.36 -21.01 6.38
CA LYS A 223 -16.17 -21.47 7.12
C LYS A 223 -15.36 -20.35 7.76
N LEU A 224 -15.57 -19.10 7.36
CA LEU A 224 -14.97 -17.94 8.02
C LEU A 224 -16.04 -17.19 8.83
N ASP A 225 -15.59 -16.49 9.88
CA ASP A 225 -16.46 -15.66 10.68
C ASP A 225 -17.02 -14.51 9.81
N PRO A 226 -18.34 -14.33 9.70
CA PRO A 226 -18.92 -13.25 8.90
C PRO A 226 -18.59 -11.85 9.42
N LEU A 227 -18.11 -11.71 10.67
CA LEU A 227 -17.60 -10.46 11.23
C LEU A 227 -16.17 -10.15 10.76
N ASP A 228 -15.48 -11.11 10.16
CA ASP A 228 -14.16 -10.95 9.55
C ASP A 228 -14.27 -10.93 8.02
N PRO A 229 -14.59 -9.81 7.40
CA PRO A 229 -14.86 -9.76 5.98
C PRO A 229 -13.63 -10.14 5.15
N VAL A 230 -13.81 -11.15 4.31
CA VAL A 230 -12.84 -11.60 3.31
C VAL A 230 -13.44 -11.47 1.93
N VAL A 231 -12.71 -10.87 1.01
CA VAL A 231 -13.09 -10.77 -0.40
C VAL A 231 -12.05 -11.51 -1.24
N ILE A 232 -12.52 -12.44 -2.07
CA ILE A 232 -11.69 -13.14 -3.05
C ILE A 232 -12.32 -12.92 -4.43
N THR A 233 -11.52 -12.38 -5.36
CA THR A 233 -11.96 -12.13 -6.73
C THR A 233 -10.94 -12.69 -7.69
N PHE A 234 -11.37 -13.56 -8.62
CA PHE A 234 -10.54 -13.96 -9.75
C PHE A 234 -10.74 -12.96 -10.90
N GLY A 235 -9.70 -12.17 -11.17
CA GLY A 235 -9.71 -11.17 -12.24
C GLY A 235 -9.25 -11.71 -13.59
N LYS A 236 -8.61 -12.89 -13.60
CA LYS A 236 -8.11 -13.50 -14.84
C LYS A 236 -8.30 -15.02 -14.80
N ILE A 237 -8.79 -15.56 -15.93
CA ILE A 237 -8.89 -16.98 -16.19
C ILE A 237 -8.32 -17.27 -17.59
N ASN A 238 -7.53 -18.32 -17.71
CA ASN A 238 -6.99 -18.77 -19.00
C ASN A 238 -6.89 -20.31 -19.03
N GLY A 239 -7.40 -20.95 -20.09
CA GLY A 239 -7.34 -22.40 -20.24
C GLY A 239 -8.09 -22.90 -21.46
N GLY A 240 -7.79 -24.14 -21.85
CA GLY A 240 -8.32 -24.80 -23.04
C GLY A 240 -7.64 -24.40 -24.35
N ASN A 241 -7.66 -25.31 -25.35
CA ASN A 241 -6.98 -25.12 -26.64
C ASN A 241 -7.94 -25.25 -27.82
N ALA A 242 -9.05 -25.99 -27.68
CA ALA A 242 -10.01 -26.25 -28.76
C ALA A 242 -11.40 -26.48 -28.21
N PHE A 243 -12.45 -26.15 -28.99
CA PHE A 243 -13.84 -26.23 -28.61
C PHE A 243 -14.36 -27.66 -28.32
N ASN A 244 -13.71 -28.66 -28.85
CA ASN A 244 -14.13 -30.08 -28.78
C ASN A 244 -13.16 -30.97 -28.00
N VAL A 245 -12.21 -30.36 -27.23
CA VAL A 245 -11.23 -31.07 -26.42
C VAL A 245 -11.35 -30.60 -24.97
N LEU A 246 -11.37 -31.55 -24.02
CA LEU A 246 -11.34 -31.24 -22.59
C LEU A 246 -10.05 -30.50 -22.26
N ALA A 247 -10.15 -29.39 -21.58
CA ALA A 247 -8.99 -28.62 -21.14
C ALA A 247 -8.17 -29.42 -20.13
N GLU A 248 -6.90 -29.58 -20.41
CA GLU A 248 -5.94 -30.21 -19.48
C GLU A 248 -5.51 -29.27 -18.36
N LYS A 249 -5.55 -27.95 -18.62
CA LYS A 249 -5.03 -26.95 -17.69
C LYS A 249 -5.85 -25.67 -17.72
N VAL A 250 -6.10 -25.11 -16.52
CA VAL A 250 -6.65 -23.77 -16.32
C VAL A 250 -5.82 -23.01 -15.30
N ASN A 251 -5.51 -21.76 -15.59
CA ASN A 251 -4.87 -20.84 -14.67
C ASN A 251 -5.87 -19.76 -14.24
N LEU A 252 -5.98 -19.53 -12.93
CA LEU A 252 -6.76 -18.46 -12.33
C LEU A 252 -5.79 -17.52 -11.61
N ILE A 253 -5.98 -16.21 -11.78
CA ILE A 253 -5.26 -15.19 -11.02
C ILE A 253 -6.28 -14.29 -10.35
N GLY A 254 -6.12 -14.10 -9.06
CA GLY A 254 -7.06 -13.36 -8.25
C GLY A 254 -6.43 -12.51 -7.16
N THR A 255 -7.27 -11.77 -6.50
CA THR A 255 -6.91 -10.93 -5.35
C THR A 255 -7.66 -11.39 -4.11
N VAL A 256 -6.99 -11.24 -2.96
CA VAL A 256 -7.57 -11.49 -1.64
C VAL A 256 -7.49 -10.22 -0.83
N ARG A 257 -8.59 -9.84 -0.16
CA ARG A 257 -8.66 -8.72 0.76
C ARG A 257 -9.23 -9.19 2.09
N CYS A 258 -8.64 -8.74 3.19
CA CYS A 258 -9.10 -9.06 4.54
C CYS A 258 -8.70 -7.95 5.52
N THR A 259 -9.58 -7.58 6.42
CA THR A 259 -9.31 -6.55 7.44
C THR A 259 -8.74 -7.16 8.73
N ASN A 260 -9.04 -8.42 9.04
CA ASN A 260 -8.53 -9.08 10.23
C ASN A 260 -7.14 -9.68 9.97
N ARG A 261 -6.15 -9.20 10.74
CA ARG A 261 -4.75 -9.65 10.63
C ARG A 261 -4.57 -11.16 10.86
N LYS A 262 -5.26 -11.72 11.87
CA LYS A 262 -5.14 -13.15 12.20
C LYS A 262 -5.71 -14.04 11.11
N VAL A 263 -6.86 -13.65 10.55
CA VAL A 263 -7.46 -14.35 9.40
C VAL A 263 -6.53 -14.29 8.20
N PHE A 264 -6.00 -13.11 7.89
CA PHE A 264 -5.10 -12.92 6.74
C PHE A 264 -3.80 -13.72 6.84
N GLN A 265 -3.21 -13.82 8.02
CA GLN A 265 -2.00 -14.63 8.23
C GLN A 265 -2.20 -16.13 7.95
N ASN A 266 -3.43 -16.63 8.10
CA ASN A 266 -3.77 -18.03 7.88
C ASN A 266 -4.49 -18.26 6.54
N ILE A 267 -4.84 -17.21 5.81
CA ILE A 267 -5.69 -17.30 4.63
C ILE A 267 -5.05 -18.14 3.52
N GLY A 268 -3.74 -18.10 3.37
CA GLY A 268 -3.01 -18.88 2.37
C GLY A 268 -3.19 -20.40 2.57
N THR A 269 -3.07 -20.87 3.80
CA THR A 269 -3.31 -22.28 4.16
C THR A 269 -4.77 -22.65 3.92
N TRP A 270 -5.69 -21.83 4.39
CA TRP A 270 -7.13 -22.02 4.21
C TRP A 270 -7.52 -22.09 2.73
N LEU A 271 -6.97 -21.20 1.90
CA LEU A 271 -7.18 -21.20 0.44
C LEU A 271 -6.69 -22.48 -0.20
N ASN A 272 -5.46 -22.91 0.15
CA ASN A 272 -4.88 -24.13 -0.39
C ASN A 272 -5.75 -25.35 -0.08
N GLU A 273 -6.19 -25.53 1.18
CA GLU A 273 -7.03 -26.65 1.59
C GLU A 273 -8.38 -26.66 0.87
N ASN A 274 -9.08 -25.53 0.83
CA ASN A 274 -10.41 -25.47 0.25
C ASN A 274 -10.40 -25.57 -1.29
N ILE A 275 -9.48 -24.90 -1.98
CA ILE A 275 -9.34 -24.95 -3.44
C ILE A 275 -8.91 -26.36 -3.88
N THR A 276 -7.95 -26.97 -3.19
CA THR A 276 -7.53 -28.35 -3.49
C THR A 276 -8.67 -29.34 -3.28
N SER A 277 -9.44 -29.20 -2.21
CA SER A 277 -10.63 -30.05 -1.96
C SER A 277 -11.67 -29.92 -3.06
N LEU A 278 -11.95 -28.69 -3.51
CA LEU A 278 -12.91 -28.42 -4.60
C LEU A 278 -12.45 -29.00 -5.93
N ALA A 279 -11.18 -28.84 -6.29
CA ALA A 279 -10.60 -29.41 -7.50
C ALA A 279 -10.64 -30.95 -7.47
N ASN A 280 -10.23 -31.55 -6.35
CA ASN A 280 -10.20 -33.01 -6.15
C ASN A 280 -11.62 -33.62 -6.27
N SER A 281 -12.67 -32.92 -5.86
CA SER A 281 -14.05 -33.37 -6.01
C SER A 281 -14.46 -33.54 -7.50
N CYS A 282 -13.71 -32.91 -8.41
CA CYS A 282 -13.86 -33.02 -9.86
C CYS A 282 -12.83 -33.98 -10.50
N GLY A 283 -12.00 -34.66 -9.69
CA GLY A 283 -10.91 -35.49 -10.17
C GLY A 283 -9.68 -34.71 -10.67
N ALA A 284 -9.67 -33.38 -10.53
CA ALA A 284 -8.56 -32.51 -10.94
C ALA A 284 -7.62 -32.23 -9.78
N GLU A 285 -6.35 -31.93 -10.11
CA GLU A 285 -5.37 -31.43 -9.16
C GLU A 285 -5.34 -29.89 -9.14
N ALA A 286 -5.10 -29.28 -7.97
CA ALA A 286 -4.88 -27.84 -7.87
C ALA A 286 -3.52 -27.53 -7.24
N LYS A 287 -2.79 -26.59 -7.83
CA LYS A 287 -1.61 -25.97 -7.24
C LYS A 287 -1.96 -24.53 -6.88
N VAL A 288 -1.94 -24.21 -5.59
CA VAL A 288 -2.32 -22.91 -5.05
C VAL A 288 -1.07 -22.17 -4.58
N MET A 289 -0.90 -20.95 -5.04
CA MET A 289 0.15 -20.02 -4.58
C MET A 289 -0.51 -18.74 -4.10
N PHE A 290 -0.32 -18.44 -2.81
CA PHE A 290 -0.75 -17.19 -2.21
C PHE A 290 0.47 -16.36 -1.84
N ARG A 291 0.46 -15.09 -2.24
CA ARG A 291 1.49 -14.12 -1.91
C ARG A 291 0.87 -12.93 -1.19
N GLU A 292 1.28 -12.70 0.06
CA GLU A 292 0.95 -11.46 0.75
C GLU A 292 1.63 -10.27 0.07
N ILE A 293 0.84 -9.24 -0.27
CA ILE A 293 1.32 -7.98 -0.84
C ILE A 293 1.52 -6.96 0.27
N THR A 294 0.44 -6.56 0.96
CA THR A 294 0.49 -5.59 2.06
C THR A 294 -0.40 -6.03 3.22
N PRO A 295 0.01 -5.79 4.48
CA PRO A 295 -0.88 -5.93 5.63
C PRO A 295 -1.96 -4.84 5.63
N ALA A 296 -3.01 -5.04 6.42
CA ALA A 296 -3.98 -3.99 6.71
C ALA A 296 -3.33 -2.86 7.53
N VAL A 297 -3.68 -1.61 7.23
CA VAL A 297 -3.37 -0.49 8.12
C VAL A 297 -4.34 -0.55 9.29
N ASN A 298 -3.79 -0.73 10.49
CA ASN A 298 -4.56 -0.81 11.73
C ASN A 298 -4.16 0.31 12.66
N ASN A 299 -5.09 1.24 12.91
CA ASN A 299 -4.85 2.41 13.73
C ASN A 299 -5.09 2.10 15.21
N ASN A 300 -4.14 2.52 16.05
CA ASN A 300 -4.24 2.41 17.49
C ASN A 300 -5.19 3.46 18.04
N ALA A 301 -6.24 3.04 18.75
CA ALA A 301 -7.24 3.91 19.34
C ALA A 301 -6.64 5.00 20.24
N CYS A 302 -5.71 4.62 21.12
CA CYS A 302 -5.07 5.58 22.05
C CYS A 302 -4.35 6.70 21.30
N LEU A 303 -3.65 6.39 20.19
CA LEU A 303 -2.97 7.41 19.40
C LEU A 303 -3.94 8.34 18.68
N LEU A 304 -5.07 7.83 18.19
CA LEU A 304 -6.08 8.66 17.53
C LEU A 304 -6.78 9.62 18.48
N TYR A 305 -7.09 9.18 19.72
CA TYR A 305 -7.85 9.98 20.69
C TYR A 305 -6.98 10.86 21.57
N THR A 306 -5.65 10.68 21.57
CA THR A 306 -4.71 11.59 22.26
C THR A 306 -4.32 12.80 21.42
N SER A 307 -4.59 12.78 20.12
CA SER A 307 -4.47 13.97 19.28
C SER A 307 -5.64 14.90 19.55
N PRO A 308 -5.42 16.20 19.88
CA PRO A 308 -6.53 17.14 20.04
C PRO A 308 -7.32 17.21 18.72
N SER A 309 -8.52 16.64 18.73
CA SER A 309 -9.45 16.71 17.63
C SER A 309 -10.02 18.13 17.51
N PRO A 310 -10.33 18.65 16.31
CA PRO A 310 -11.12 19.86 16.16
C PRO A 310 -12.48 19.82 16.85
N ARG A 311 -12.94 18.65 17.33
CA ARG A 311 -14.16 18.50 18.11
C ARG A 311 -14.01 18.90 19.57
N ASP A 312 -12.77 19.03 20.06
CA ASP A 312 -12.45 19.35 21.46
C ASP A 312 -12.07 20.83 21.64
N SER A 313 -12.33 21.66 20.63
CA SER A 313 -12.06 23.10 20.61
C SER A 313 -13.33 23.93 20.45
#